data_cdb6e50921ead2e87686b7f224bc0050
#
_entry.id   cdb6e50921ead2e87686b7f224bc0050
#
_cell.length_a   1.000
_cell.length_b   1.000
_cell.length_c   1.000
_cell.angle_alpha   90.00
_cell.angle_beta   90.00
_cell.angle_gamma   90.00
#
_symmetry.space_group_name_H-M   'P 1'
#
loop_
_entity.id
_entity.type
_entity.pdbx_description
1 polymer ?
#
loop_
_entity_poly.entity_id
_entity_poly.type
_entity_poly.pdbx_seq_one_letter_code
_entity_poly.pdbx_strand_id
1 'polypeptide(L)'
;MSTFFLAMGMSIVSIPAAAQCAGVVVDLPVAANCTERRKAPTEIATIDPSHRYHLEELIDIAETNNPRTRIAWESAKRAAEHVGLARSAYFPKLAGMALFGDERIINPFPKPLAPVGYVMVEIPAVQSGLELEYTIFDFGKRRSQLESSKSLRFAAAATFQRTTQDVAYKVVVAYYNLVTAQERLTAIRQIVNTAQTTQSAAESQLANGRATLPDVLNAKAATAQTTYDLETSIGDEAMARVRLREALGAEPSDEIEVEKPASTAEASAVSNSVTALVETAKRDRPDLQAFAEKLNSANQAIKTARSSYRPSVDFESNAAQQSIWPSMSQPSLGNTTQFVWNVGVKLRWELSDGGARRNEVLVAESEHRQAAEELREKRDEVTRETWTAYLQFRTAARQQEAAQSLLAAATTSYDASLDAYRYGVKNLVDLVTAESQLAQARLADVQARSAVLTSSVTLGYTTGNLLRPRPEVMPTTIKQPALPGKDASDHSDF
;
A
#
# COMPACT_ATOMS: atom_id res chain seq x y z
N MET A 1 36.12 -48.58 -34.22
CA MET A 1 36.88 -47.34 -33.99
C MET A 1 36.75 -46.52 -35.27
N SER A 2 35.89 -45.56 -35.29
CA SER A 2 36.02 -44.35 -36.10
C SER A 2 34.85 -43.43 -35.75
N THR A 3 35.17 -42.38 -35.06
CA THR A 3 34.28 -41.31 -34.60
C THR A 3 33.83 -40.46 -35.77
N PHE A 4 32.52 -40.43 -36.07
CA PHE A 4 31.91 -39.40 -36.90
C PHE A 4 31.08 -38.48 -36.04
N PHE A 5 31.67 -37.33 -35.68
CA PHE A 5 30.95 -36.19 -35.14
C PHE A 5 30.26 -35.48 -36.31
N LEU A 6 28.95 -35.65 -36.43
CA LEU A 6 28.14 -34.81 -37.32
C LEU A 6 27.73 -33.57 -36.54
N ALA A 7 28.39 -32.46 -36.80
CA ALA A 7 27.99 -31.13 -36.32
C ALA A 7 26.71 -30.71 -37.06
N MET A 8 25.57 -30.87 -36.37
CA MET A 8 24.27 -30.36 -36.81
C MET A 8 24.18 -28.88 -36.43
N GLY A 9 24.43 -28.02 -37.43
CA GLY A 9 24.32 -26.56 -37.27
C GLY A 9 22.91 -26.18 -36.90
N MET A 10 22.68 -25.85 -35.64
CA MET A 10 21.47 -25.19 -35.15
C MET A 10 21.51 -23.74 -35.63
N SER A 11 20.85 -23.45 -36.74
CA SER A 11 20.55 -22.09 -37.14
C SER A 11 19.58 -21.51 -36.11
N ILE A 12 20.10 -20.69 -35.20
CA ILE A 12 19.30 -19.89 -34.29
C ILE A 12 18.52 -18.88 -35.14
N VAL A 13 17.26 -19.19 -35.41
CA VAL A 13 16.31 -18.20 -35.93
C VAL A 13 16.12 -17.16 -34.85
N SER A 14 16.80 -16.04 -34.99
CA SER A 14 16.58 -14.86 -34.17
C SER A 14 15.19 -14.31 -34.48
N ILE A 15 14.23 -14.61 -33.62
CA ILE A 15 12.90 -13.99 -33.63
C ILE A 15 13.11 -12.49 -33.26
N PRO A 16 12.74 -11.56 -34.14
CA PRO A 16 12.91 -10.14 -33.82
C PRO A 16 12.06 -9.78 -32.60
N ALA A 17 12.68 -9.05 -31.66
CA ALA A 17 12.10 -8.57 -30.41
C ALA A 17 10.94 -7.56 -30.58
N ALA A 18 10.36 -7.44 -31.80
CA ALA A 18 9.30 -6.50 -32.14
C ALA A 18 7.86 -6.98 -31.79
N ALA A 19 7.68 -8.21 -31.32
CA ALA A 19 6.34 -8.75 -31.00
C ALA A 19 5.88 -8.51 -29.53
N GLN A 20 6.64 -7.77 -28.74
CA GLN A 20 6.34 -7.60 -27.30
C GLN A 20 5.65 -6.27 -26.92
N CYS A 21 5.22 -5.48 -27.86
CA CYS A 21 4.55 -4.19 -27.60
C CYS A 21 3.14 -4.11 -28.16
N ALA A 22 2.29 -5.11 -27.90
CA ALA A 22 0.84 -4.89 -27.98
C ALA A 22 0.36 -4.44 -26.57
N GLY A 23 0.62 -3.16 -26.27
CA GLY A 23 0.20 -2.53 -25.04
C GLY A 23 -1.32 -2.46 -24.97
N VAL A 24 -1.90 -3.16 -23.99
CA VAL A 24 -3.28 -2.95 -23.60
C VAL A 24 -3.34 -1.67 -22.78
N VAL A 25 -3.89 -0.63 -23.41
CA VAL A 25 -4.31 0.59 -22.71
C VAL A 25 -5.39 0.20 -21.71
N VAL A 26 -5.09 0.33 -20.43
CA VAL A 26 -6.06 0.19 -19.36
C VAL A 26 -6.41 1.60 -18.92
N ASP A 27 -7.62 2.04 -19.28
CA ASP A 27 -8.24 3.22 -18.69
C ASP A 27 -8.42 3.00 -17.19
N LEU A 28 -7.48 3.53 -16.42
CA LEU A 28 -7.71 3.85 -15.02
C LEU A 28 -8.31 5.26 -15.00
N PRO A 29 -9.35 5.55 -14.19
CA PRO A 29 -9.86 6.90 -14.02
C PRO A 29 -8.96 7.73 -13.09
N VAL A 30 -7.69 7.77 -13.41
CA VAL A 30 -6.74 8.80 -12.98
C VAL A 30 -5.94 9.11 -14.23
N ALA A 31 -6.20 10.27 -14.82
CA ALA A 31 -5.49 10.77 -15.96
C ALA A 31 -4.01 10.99 -15.60
N ALA A 32 -3.22 9.94 -15.73
CA ALA A 32 -1.78 10.04 -15.83
C ALA A 32 -1.42 9.62 -17.25
N ASN A 33 -0.88 10.55 -18.00
CA ASN A 33 -0.34 10.35 -19.34
C ASN A 33 0.57 9.12 -19.36
N CYS A 34 0.09 8.00 -19.92
CA CYS A 34 0.83 6.75 -20.05
C CYS A 34 1.90 6.79 -21.15
N THR A 35 2.55 7.92 -21.41
CA THR A 35 3.66 8.03 -22.36
C THR A 35 5.03 8.06 -21.70
N GLU A 36 5.11 8.21 -20.40
CA GLU A 36 6.36 7.99 -19.68
C GLU A 36 6.28 6.69 -18.90
N ARG A 37 7.02 5.69 -19.36
CA ARG A 37 7.43 4.56 -18.55
C ARG A 37 8.13 5.16 -17.32
N ARG A 38 7.39 5.45 -16.25
CA ARG A 38 8.02 5.81 -14.97
C ARG A 38 8.95 4.66 -14.63
N LYS A 39 10.24 4.82 -14.92
CA LYS A 39 11.27 4.01 -14.29
C LYS A 39 10.95 4.07 -12.80
N ALA A 40 10.89 2.93 -12.13
CA ALA A 40 10.87 2.93 -10.68
C ALA A 40 11.94 3.93 -10.24
N PRO A 41 11.65 4.89 -9.37
CA PRO A 41 12.65 5.84 -8.91
C PRO A 41 13.78 5.02 -8.29
N THR A 42 14.89 4.94 -9.03
CA THR A 42 16.06 4.14 -8.63
C THR A 42 16.97 4.96 -7.71
N GLU A 43 16.72 6.27 -7.63
CA GLU A 43 17.43 7.18 -6.74
C GLU A 43 16.57 7.41 -5.50
N ILE A 44 17.13 7.03 -4.37
CA ILE A 44 16.65 7.41 -3.05
C ILE A 44 16.82 8.93 -2.98
N ALA A 45 15.73 9.66 -2.74
CA ALA A 45 15.81 11.11 -2.56
C ALA A 45 16.74 11.39 -1.37
N THR A 46 17.86 12.07 -1.64
CA THR A 46 18.82 12.48 -0.61
C THR A 46 18.23 13.65 0.17
N ILE A 47 18.34 13.60 1.50
CA ILE A 47 17.89 14.65 2.39
C ILE A 47 19.02 15.66 2.52
N ASP A 48 18.73 16.94 2.21
CA ASP A 48 19.65 18.07 2.40
C ASP A 48 19.51 18.59 3.83
N PRO A 49 20.54 18.49 4.68
CA PRO A 49 20.48 18.97 6.06
C PRO A 49 20.33 20.50 6.19
N SER A 50 20.63 21.27 5.14
CA SER A 50 20.50 22.72 5.15
C SER A 50 19.08 23.21 4.76
N HIS A 51 18.24 22.33 4.21
CA HIS A 51 16.89 22.66 3.78
C HIS A 51 15.88 22.44 4.90
N ARG A 52 14.96 23.42 5.07
CA ARG A 52 13.81 23.28 5.97
C ARG A 52 12.64 22.71 5.18
N TYR A 53 12.26 21.49 5.53
CA TYR A 53 11.23 20.77 4.82
C TYR A 53 9.82 21.13 5.28
N HIS A 54 8.96 21.41 4.30
CA HIS A 54 7.51 21.47 4.50
C HIS A 54 6.92 20.07 4.59
N LEU A 55 5.75 19.95 5.22
CA LEU A 55 5.08 18.65 5.39
C LEU A 55 4.81 17.94 4.06
N GLU A 56 4.44 18.69 3.03
CA GLU A 56 4.14 18.14 1.69
C GLU A 56 5.38 17.51 1.06
N GLU A 57 6.54 18.16 1.15
CA GLU A 57 7.82 17.64 0.65
C GLU A 57 8.23 16.35 1.38
N LEU A 58 8.00 16.28 2.70
CA LEU A 58 8.28 15.09 3.50
C LEU A 58 7.39 13.90 3.08
N ILE A 59 6.14 14.14 2.72
CA ILE A 59 5.25 13.11 2.20
C ILE A 59 5.77 12.59 0.86
N ASP A 60 6.16 13.46 -0.06
CA ASP A 60 6.70 13.09 -1.38
C ASP A 60 7.98 12.25 -1.26
N ILE A 61 8.89 12.66 -0.34
CA ILE A 61 10.11 11.89 -0.03
C ILE A 61 9.74 10.49 0.48
N ALA A 62 8.80 10.39 1.41
CA ALA A 62 8.40 9.11 1.97
C ALA A 62 7.72 8.20 0.94
N GLU A 63 6.87 8.74 0.08
CA GLU A 63 6.23 7.97 -0.99
C GLU A 63 7.27 7.33 -1.93
N THR A 64 8.39 8.05 -2.15
CA THR A 64 9.47 7.60 -3.02
C THR A 64 10.43 6.62 -2.31
N ASN A 65 10.81 6.91 -1.07
CA ASN A 65 11.88 6.21 -0.37
C ASN A 65 11.40 5.05 0.49
N ASN A 66 10.16 5.09 0.98
CA ASN A 66 9.70 4.11 1.97
C ASN A 66 9.58 2.70 1.35
N PRO A 67 10.23 1.69 1.93
CA PRO A 67 10.17 0.31 1.43
C PRO A 67 8.74 -0.26 1.36
N ARG A 68 7.84 0.16 2.26
CA ARG A 68 6.44 -0.32 2.27
C ARG A 68 5.69 0.09 1.00
N THR A 69 5.90 1.32 0.52
CA THR A 69 5.31 1.81 -0.73
C THR A 69 5.83 1.00 -1.91
N ARG A 70 7.14 0.72 -1.95
CA ARG A 70 7.76 -0.11 -3.00
C ARG A 70 7.27 -1.55 -2.98
N ILE A 71 7.15 -2.17 -1.80
CA ILE A 71 6.59 -3.54 -1.66
C ILE A 71 5.15 -3.59 -2.16
N ALA A 72 4.32 -2.61 -1.80
CA ALA A 72 2.94 -2.55 -2.25
C ALA A 72 2.83 -2.31 -3.77
N TRP A 73 3.70 -1.48 -4.34
CA TRP A 73 3.83 -1.27 -5.78
C TRP A 73 4.18 -2.57 -6.52
N GLU A 74 5.23 -3.28 -6.09
CA GLU A 74 5.62 -4.55 -6.72
C GLU A 74 4.52 -5.62 -6.58
N SER A 75 3.76 -5.60 -5.49
CA SER A 75 2.59 -6.47 -5.31
C SER A 75 1.47 -6.15 -6.30
N ALA A 76 1.20 -4.85 -6.54
CA ALA A 76 0.22 -4.41 -7.54
C ALA A 76 0.68 -4.76 -8.96
N LYS A 77 1.96 -4.58 -9.28
CA LYS A 77 2.57 -4.97 -10.55
C LYS A 77 2.48 -6.48 -10.77
N ARG A 78 2.82 -7.29 -9.77
CA ARG A 78 2.67 -8.75 -9.83
C ARG A 78 1.23 -9.16 -10.12
N ALA A 79 0.26 -8.51 -9.49
CA ALA A 79 -1.16 -8.78 -9.76
C ALA A 79 -1.56 -8.41 -11.20
N ALA A 80 -0.96 -7.37 -11.79
CA ALA A 80 -1.16 -7.01 -13.20
C ALA A 80 -0.56 -8.08 -14.14
N GLU A 81 0.62 -8.61 -13.83
CA GLU A 81 1.23 -9.70 -14.60
C GLU A 81 0.42 -11.01 -14.51
N HIS A 82 -0.24 -11.29 -13.39
CA HIS A 82 -1.18 -12.42 -13.29
C HIS A 82 -2.38 -12.29 -14.23
N VAL A 83 -2.83 -11.08 -14.55
CA VAL A 83 -3.84 -10.89 -15.61
C VAL A 83 -3.26 -11.25 -16.98
N GLY A 84 -1.99 -10.93 -17.25
CA GLY A 84 -1.27 -11.37 -18.45
C GLY A 84 -1.21 -12.88 -18.55
N LEU A 85 -0.87 -13.57 -17.46
CA LEU A 85 -0.87 -15.03 -17.38
C LEU A 85 -2.26 -15.63 -17.63
N ALA A 86 -3.32 -15.08 -17.03
CA ALA A 86 -4.69 -15.53 -17.28
C ALA A 86 -5.13 -15.30 -18.73
N ARG A 87 -4.66 -14.21 -19.36
CA ARG A 87 -4.92 -13.90 -20.77
C ARG A 87 -4.16 -14.86 -21.72
N SER A 88 -2.97 -15.34 -21.35
CA SER A 88 -2.20 -16.27 -22.20
C SER A 88 -2.95 -17.56 -22.48
N ALA A 89 -3.89 -17.98 -21.61
CA ALA A 89 -4.74 -19.13 -21.86
C ALA A 89 -5.69 -18.99 -23.07
N TYR A 90 -5.84 -17.79 -23.63
CA TYR A 90 -6.61 -17.53 -24.86
C TYR A 90 -5.79 -17.66 -26.14
N PHE A 91 -4.48 -17.88 -26.04
CA PHE A 91 -3.58 -18.03 -27.17
C PHE A 91 -3.15 -19.49 -27.31
N PRO A 92 -2.84 -19.93 -28.54
CA PRO A 92 -2.30 -21.26 -28.75
C PRO A 92 -0.92 -21.41 -28.09
N LYS A 93 -0.66 -22.59 -27.55
CA LYS A 93 0.63 -22.96 -27.00
C LYS A 93 1.39 -23.73 -28.08
N LEU A 94 2.60 -23.33 -28.38
CA LEU A 94 3.51 -24.02 -29.29
C LEU A 94 4.71 -24.52 -28.48
N ALA A 95 4.95 -25.84 -28.53
CA ALA A 95 6.07 -26.48 -27.86
C ALA A 95 6.95 -27.19 -28.88
N GLY A 96 8.26 -27.16 -28.72
CA GLY A 96 9.20 -28.02 -29.41
C GLY A 96 9.41 -29.27 -28.56
N MET A 97 9.37 -30.47 -29.18
CA MET A 97 9.64 -31.72 -28.49
C MET A 97 10.73 -32.53 -29.20
N ALA A 98 11.52 -33.25 -28.41
CA ALA A 98 12.43 -34.27 -28.90
C ALA A 98 12.30 -35.49 -28.00
N LEU A 99 12.00 -36.64 -28.59
CA LEU A 99 11.88 -37.92 -27.91
C LEU A 99 12.95 -38.88 -28.45
N PHE A 100 13.69 -39.49 -27.57
CA PHE A 100 14.65 -40.54 -27.87
C PHE A 100 14.22 -41.77 -27.08
N GLY A 101 13.93 -42.83 -27.77
CA GLY A 101 13.43 -44.01 -27.08
C GLY A 101 13.59 -45.27 -27.90
N ASP A 102 13.49 -46.40 -27.21
CA ASP A 102 13.37 -47.72 -27.78
C ASP A 102 12.07 -48.32 -27.24
N GLU A 103 11.16 -48.65 -28.14
CA GLU A 103 9.86 -49.18 -27.79
C GLU A 103 9.67 -50.60 -28.34
N ARG A 104 9.28 -51.52 -27.49
CA ARG A 104 8.93 -52.89 -27.89
C ARG A 104 7.42 -53.06 -27.88
N ILE A 105 6.85 -53.21 -29.08
CA ILE A 105 5.42 -53.38 -29.31
C ILE A 105 5.11 -54.80 -29.75
N ILE A 106 4.02 -55.38 -29.24
CA ILE A 106 3.46 -56.66 -29.69
C ILE A 106 2.24 -56.34 -30.53
N ASN A 107 2.34 -56.61 -31.82
CA ASN A 107 1.21 -56.47 -32.75
C ASN A 107 0.63 -57.84 -33.06
N PRO A 108 -0.67 -58.12 -32.80
CA PRO A 108 -1.34 -59.31 -33.19
C PRO A 108 -1.47 -59.32 -34.70
N PHE A 109 -1.05 -60.49 -35.32
CA PHE A 109 -1.18 -60.75 -36.76
C PHE A 109 -1.80 -62.16 -36.98
N PRO A 110 -2.66 -62.31 -38.00
CA PRO A 110 -3.28 -63.61 -38.29
C PRO A 110 -2.23 -64.64 -38.68
N LYS A 111 -2.51 -65.89 -38.33
CA LYS A 111 -1.68 -67.06 -38.63
C LYS A 111 -1.54 -67.20 -40.11
N PRO A 112 -1.34 -67.10 -41.09
CA PRO A 112 -0.33 -67.36 -42.03
C PRO A 112 0.77 -66.28 -42.14
N LEU A 113 0.50 -65.07 -41.67
CA LEU A 113 1.48 -64.00 -41.73
C LEU A 113 2.43 -63.96 -40.52
N ALA A 114 1.98 -64.45 -39.36
CA ALA A 114 2.80 -64.66 -38.17
C ALA A 114 2.50 -66.04 -37.56
N PRO A 115 3.43 -67.01 -37.58
CA PRO A 115 3.19 -68.40 -37.10
C PRO A 115 2.79 -68.44 -35.60
N VAL A 116 3.24 -67.56 -34.82
CA VAL A 116 2.93 -67.37 -33.36
C VAL A 116 1.68 -66.55 -33.09
N GLY A 117 1.04 -66.01 -34.15
CA GLY A 117 -0.16 -65.13 -33.99
C GLY A 117 0.12 -63.68 -33.58
N TYR A 118 1.37 -63.28 -33.51
CA TYR A 118 1.78 -61.92 -33.27
C TYR A 118 3.18 -61.64 -33.85
N VAL A 119 3.48 -60.38 -34.07
CA VAL A 119 4.81 -59.86 -34.39
C VAL A 119 5.28 -58.95 -33.26
N MET A 120 6.45 -59.24 -32.72
CA MET A 120 7.10 -58.37 -31.77
C MET A 120 8.00 -57.42 -32.57
N VAL A 121 7.77 -56.12 -32.42
CA VAL A 121 8.56 -55.08 -33.08
C VAL A 121 9.25 -54.26 -32.02
N GLU A 122 10.56 -54.15 -32.15
CA GLU A 122 11.41 -53.28 -31.31
C GLU A 122 11.89 -52.12 -32.19
N ILE A 123 11.52 -50.91 -31.75
CA ILE A 123 11.64 -49.73 -32.58
C ILE A 123 12.45 -48.68 -31.80
N PRO A 124 13.78 -48.67 -31.97
CA PRO A 124 14.56 -47.50 -31.56
C PRO A 124 14.22 -46.34 -32.47
N ALA A 125 13.79 -45.27 -31.87
CA ALA A 125 13.28 -44.11 -32.60
C ALA A 125 13.77 -42.79 -32.00
N VAL A 126 13.97 -41.83 -32.88
CA VAL A 126 14.12 -40.41 -32.52
C VAL A 126 13.02 -39.63 -33.20
N GLN A 127 12.27 -38.91 -32.41
CA GLN A 127 11.23 -38.04 -32.90
C GLN A 127 11.53 -36.58 -32.42
N SER A 128 11.55 -35.65 -33.36
CA SER A 128 11.68 -34.23 -33.05
C SER A 128 10.63 -33.45 -33.83
N GLY A 129 9.99 -32.48 -33.17
CA GLY A 129 8.88 -31.79 -33.81
C GLY A 129 8.31 -30.63 -32.98
N LEU A 130 7.18 -30.15 -33.48
CA LEU A 130 6.39 -29.10 -32.87
C LEU A 130 5.02 -29.62 -32.51
N GLU A 131 4.55 -29.22 -31.33
CA GLU A 131 3.22 -29.50 -30.84
C GLU A 131 2.48 -28.16 -30.61
N LEU A 132 1.25 -28.09 -31.12
CA LEU A 132 0.39 -26.93 -30.93
C LEU A 132 -0.88 -27.39 -30.23
N GLU A 133 -1.16 -26.74 -29.08
CA GLU A 133 -2.36 -26.94 -28.29
C GLU A 133 -3.14 -25.62 -28.17
N TYR A 134 -4.44 -25.66 -28.46
CA TYR A 134 -5.32 -24.51 -28.35
C TYR A 134 -6.70 -24.92 -27.85
N THR A 135 -7.11 -24.37 -26.69
CA THR A 135 -8.48 -24.60 -26.22
C THR A 135 -9.45 -23.73 -27.00
N ILE A 136 -10.31 -24.32 -27.82
CA ILE A 136 -11.33 -23.61 -28.60
C ILE A 136 -12.44 -23.14 -27.69
N PHE A 137 -12.98 -24.07 -26.86
CA PHE A 137 -14.13 -23.77 -26.02
C PHE A 137 -14.08 -24.50 -24.67
N ASP A 138 -14.39 -23.80 -23.57
CA ASP A 138 -14.30 -24.31 -22.18
C ASP A 138 -15.46 -23.88 -21.29
N PHE A 139 -16.59 -23.52 -21.89
CA PHE A 139 -17.80 -23.07 -21.20
C PHE A 139 -17.58 -21.95 -20.17
N GLY A 140 -16.60 -21.09 -20.44
CA GLY A 140 -16.32 -19.90 -19.67
C GLY A 140 -15.31 -20.07 -18.53
N LYS A 141 -14.61 -21.20 -18.43
CA LYS A 141 -13.55 -21.43 -17.43
C LYS A 141 -12.47 -20.35 -17.50
N ARG A 142 -11.86 -20.15 -18.68
CA ARG A 142 -10.84 -19.11 -18.91
C ARG A 142 -11.36 -17.71 -18.66
N ARG A 143 -12.63 -17.42 -19.06
CA ARG A 143 -13.26 -16.13 -18.81
C ARG A 143 -13.38 -15.84 -17.32
N SER A 144 -13.88 -16.80 -16.54
CA SER A 144 -14.02 -16.61 -15.09
C SER A 144 -12.65 -16.48 -14.39
N GLN A 145 -11.64 -17.23 -14.83
CA GLN A 145 -10.26 -17.08 -14.34
C GLN A 145 -9.67 -15.71 -14.65
N LEU A 146 -9.88 -15.21 -15.87
CA LEU A 146 -9.44 -13.87 -16.27
C LEU A 146 -10.15 -12.77 -15.44
N GLU A 147 -11.47 -12.86 -15.26
CA GLU A 147 -12.22 -11.90 -14.44
C GLU A 147 -11.80 -11.96 -12.96
N SER A 148 -11.53 -13.15 -12.43
CA SER A 148 -10.96 -13.32 -11.08
C SER A 148 -9.61 -12.60 -10.96
N SER A 149 -8.70 -12.80 -11.92
CA SER A 149 -7.40 -12.14 -11.95
C SER A 149 -7.51 -10.61 -12.08
N LYS A 150 -8.49 -10.10 -12.86
CA LYS A 150 -8.75 -8.66 -12.95
C LYS A 150 -9.22 -8.08 -11.61
N SER A 151 -10.14 -8.76 -10.93
CA SER A 151 -10.61 -8.32 -9.60
C SER A 151 -9.46 -8.31 -8.60
N LEU A 152 -8.57 -9.33 -8.59
CA LEU A 152 -7.38 -9.35 -7.75
C LEU A 152 -6.39 -8.21 -8.08
N ARG A 153 -6.25 -7.84 -9.35
CA ARG A 153 -5.46 -6.68 -9.75
C ARG A 153 -6.05 -5.38 -9.18
N PHE A 154 -7.38 -5.19 -9.26
CA PHE A 154 -8.04 -4.02 -8.66
C PHE A 154 -7.90 -4.01 -7.14
N ALA A 155 -8.03 -5.16 -6.48
CA ALA A 155 -7.80 -5.29 -5.05
C ALA A 155 -6.36 -4.90 -4.66
N ALA A 156 -5.37 -5.34 -5.43
CA ALA A 156 -3.97 -5.00 -5.19
C ALA A 156 -3.68 -3.51 -5.43
N ALA A 157 -4.28 -2.90 -6.45
CA ALA A 157 -4.17 -1.45 -6.71
C ALA A 157 -4.80 -0.62 -5.57
N ALA A 158 -5.96 -1.02 -5.07
CA ALA A 158 -6.60 -0.37 -3.92
C ALA A 158 -5.78 -0.55 -2.63
N THR A 159 -5.16 -1.73 -2.44
CA THR A 159 -4.24 -1.97 -1.33
C THR A 159 -3.00 -1.09 -1.43
N PHE A 160 -2.44 -0.89 -2.63
CA PHE A 160 -1.33 0.04 -2.86
C PHE A 160 -1.73 1.47 -2.47
N GLN A 161 -2.89 1.96 -2.91
CA GLN A 161 -3.39 3.28 -2.52
C GLN A 161 -3.53 3.42 -1.00
N ARG A 162 -4.06 2.39 -0.32
CA ARG A 162 -4.17 2.40 1.15
C ARG A 162 -2.81 2.44 1.82
N THR A 163 -1.84 1.68 1.31
CA THR A 163 -0.47 1.67 1.85
C THR A 163 0.20 3.03 1.69
N THR A 164 0.01 3.71 0.56
CA THR A 164 0.50 5.08 0.35
C THR A 164 -0.12 6.05 1.36
N GLN A 165 -1.44 5.97 1.59
CA GLN A 165 -2.10 6.76 2.63
C GLN A 165 -1.58 6.44 4.04
N ASP A 166 -1.28 5.17 4.35
CA ASP A 166 -0.71 4.75 5.64
C ASP A 166 0.70 5.32 5.85
N VAL A 167 1.52 5.31 4.81
CA VAL A 167 2.87 5.92 4.85
C VAL A 167 2.76 7.43 5.06
N ALA A 168 1.95 8.12 4.27
CA ALA A 168 1.72 9.56 4.44
C ALA A 168 1.20 9.90 5.86
N TYR A 169 0.24 9.15 6.36
CA TYR A 169 -0.29 9.31 7.71
C TYR A 169 0.81 9.20 8.79
N LYS A 170 1.69 8.19 8.67
CA LYS A 170 2.81 7.99 9.62
C LYS A 170 3.79 9.15 9.58
N VAL A 171 4.09 9.67 8.40
CA VAL A 171 4.94 10.86 8.24
C VAL A 171 4.31 12.07 8.91
N VAL A 172 3.02 12.32 8.67
CA VAL A 172 2.32 13.47 9.26
C VAL A 172 2.28 13.37 10.78
N VAL A 173 2.00 12.20 11.33
CA VAL A 173 2.02 11.96 12.78
C VAL A 173 3.42 12.15 13.36
N ALA A 174 4.46 11.61 12.70
CA ALA A 174 5.84 11.77 13.15
C ALA A 174 6.30 13.24 13.11
N TYR A 175 5.91 13.97 12.05
CA TYR A 175 6.15 15.41 11.93
C TYR A 175 5.51 16.19 13.08
N TYR A 176 4.21 15.99 13.37
CA TYR A 176 3.56 16.68 14.48
C TYR A 176 4.11 16.29 15.84
N ASN A 177 4.55 15.03 16.01
CA ASN A 177 5.23 14.61 17.22
C ASN A 177 6.59 15.31 17.40
N LEU A 178 7.35 15.54 16.33
CA LEU A 178 8.59 16.32 16.40
C LEU A 178 8.31 17.80 16.72
N VAL A 179 7.35 18.42 16.06
CA VAL A 179 6.94 19.81 16.38
C VAL A 179 6.52 19.92 17.84
N THR A 180 5.75 18.95 18.34
CA THR A 180 5.32 18.89 19.74
C THR A 180 6.50 18.77 20.71
N ALA A 181 7.48 17.91 20.39
CA ALA A 181 8.68 17.74 21.20
C ALA A 181 9.50 19.03 21.25
N GLN A 182 9.62 19.76 20.14
CA GLN A 182 10.29 21.07 20.07
C GLN A 182 9.54 22.15 20.88
N GLU A 183 8.20 22.18 20.81
CA GLU A 183 7.39 23.08 21.62
C GLU A 183 7.48 22.76 23.11
N ARG A 184 7.46 21.49 23.47
CA ARG A 184 7.66 21.01 24.85
C ARG A 184 9.04 21.39 25.36
N LEU A 185 10.10 21.22 24.60
CA LEU A 185 11.45 21.64 24.95
C LEU A 185 11.51 23.16 25.21
N THR A 186 10.84 23.95 24.37
CA THR A 186 10.72 25.40 24.55
C THR A 186 9.98 25.76 25.84
N ALA A 187 8.87 25.07 26.14
CA ALA A 187 8.11 25.26 27.38
C ALA A 187 8.93 24.88 28.62
N ILE A 188 9.67 23.77 28.57
CA ILE A 188 10.53 23.33 29.70
C ILE A 188 11.68 24.32 29.92
N ARG A 189 12.30 24.90 28.88
CA ARG A 189 13.28 25.98 29.03
C ARG A 189 12.69 27.19 29.76
N GLN A 190 11.45 27.55 29.46
CA GLN A 190 10.73 28.61 30.19
C GLN A 190 10.45 28.22 31.65
N ILE A 191 10.15 26.94 31.92
CA ILE A 191 9.93 26.42 33.28
C ILE A 191 11.24 26.50 34.08
N VAL A 192 12.39 26.11 33.52
CA VAL A 192 13.71 26.23 34.15
C VAL A 192 14.02 27.70 34.49
N ASN A 193 13.79 28.62 33.55
CA ASN A 193 13.98 30.04 33.80
C ASN A 193 13.06 30.57 34.93
N THR A 194 11.83 30.09 35.00
CA THR A 194 10.88 30.43 36.07
C THR A 194 11.38 29.91 37.42
N ALA A 195 11.85 28.63 37.50
CA ALA A 195 12.43 28.06 38.72
C ALA A 195 13.69 28.79 39.21
N GLN A 196 14.57 29.17 38.27
CA GLN A 196 15.75 29.99 38.59
C GLN A 196 15.37 31.36 39.15
N THR A 197 14.29 31.99 38.65
CA THR A 197 13.77 33.25 39.16
C THR A 197 13.25 33.08 40.59
N THR A 198 12.51 31.99 40.86
CA THR A 198 12.03 31.65 42.20
C THR A 198 13.20 31.42 43.17
N GLN A 199 14.20 30.64 42.74
CA GLN A 199 15.40 30.38 43.53
C GLN A 199 16.14 31.68 43.88
N SER A 200 16.36 32.55 42.89
CA SER A 200 17.04 33.84 43.11
C SER A 200 16.26 34.76 44.07
N ALA A 201 14.93 34.75 44.01
CA ALA A 201 14.07 35.45 44.93
C ALA A 201 14.22 34.90 46.36
N ALA A 202 14.27 33.58 46.54
CA ALA A 202 14.49 32.95 47.84
C ALA A 202 15.86 33.26 48.43
N GLU A 203 16.94 33.22 47.61
CA GLU A 203 18.30 33.58 48.03
C GLU A 203 18.36 35.07 48.47
N SER A 204 17.70 35.95 47.72
CA SER A 204 17.62 37.40 48.10
C SER A 204 16.86 37.61 49.43
N GLN A 205 15.78 36.89 49.65
CA GLN A 205 15.05 36.98 50.92
C GLN A 205 15.84 36.38 52.10
N LEU A 206 16.64 35.34 51.91
CA LEU A 206 17.55 34.82 52.91
C LEU A 206 18.64 35.88 53.27
N ALA A 207 19.25 36.52 52.26
CA ALA A 207 20.24 37.58 52.47
C ALA A 207 19.67 38.75 53.25
N ASN A 208 18.39 39.05 53.10
CA ASN A 208 17.68 40.09 53.86
C ASN A 208 17.11 39.60 55.20
N GLY A 209 17.40 38.35 55.63
CA GLY A 209 16.92 37.77 56.85
C GLY A 209 15.42 37.46 56.93
N ARG A 210 14.76 37.37 55.75
CA ARG A 210 13.30 37.17 55.60
C ARG A 210 12.92 35.77 55.14
N ALA A 211 13.89 34.93 54.78
CA ALA A 211 13.70 33.51 54.42
C ALA A 211 14.66 32.64 55.26
N THR A 212 14.41 31.33 55.28
CA THR A 212 15.24 30.39 55.97
C THR A 212 16.14 29.61 54.99
N LEU A 213 17.23 28.99 55.48
CA LEU A 213 18.08 28.14 54.66
C LEU A 213 17.30 26.95 54.02
N PRO A 214 16.40 26.24 54.74
CA PRO A 214 15.53 25.23 54.13
C PRO A 214 14.70 25.77 52.95
N ASP A 215 14.23 27.01 52.99
CA ASP A 215 13.48 27.61 51.86
C ASP A 215 14.37 27.66 50.59
N VAL A 216 15.59 28.16 50.72
CA VAL A 216 16.55 28.24 49.61
C VAL A 216 16.90 26.86 49.09
N LEU A 217 17.09 25.86 49.98
CA LEU A 217 17.39 24.50 49.59
C LEU A 217 16.20 23.84 48.86
N ASN A 218 14.95 24.12 49.24
CA ASN A 218 13.76 23.68 48.52
C ASN A 218 13.66 24.31 47.13
N ALA A 219 13.95 25.59 46.98
CA ALA A 219 13.98 26.25 45.68
C ALA A 219 15.12 25.71 44.78
N LYS A 220 16.29 25.40 45.35
CA LYS A 220 17.38 24.72 44.61
C LYS A 220 17.00 23.34 44.16
N ALA A 221 16.31 22.55 44.99
CA ALA A 221 15.81 21.23 44.63
C ALA A 221 14.78 21.30 43.49
N ALA A 222 13.89 22.28 43.50
CA ALA A 222 12.92 22.51 42.39
C ALA A 222 13.66 22.89 41.10
N THR A 223 14.67 23.77 41.13
CA THR A 223 15.49 24.11 39.96
C THR A 223 16.26 22.89 39.43
N ALA A 224 16.81 22.07 40.29
CA ALA A 224 17.52 20.83 39.88
C ALA A 224 16.56 19.83 39.20
N GLN A 225 15.32 19.69 39.71
CA GLN A 225 14.30 18.85 39.11
C GLN A 225 13.93 19.34 37.70
N THR A 226 13.68 20.66 37.52
CA THR A 226 13.35 21.18 36.19
C THR A 226 14.52 21.09 35.22
N THR A 227 15.77 21.13 35.70
CA THR A 227 16.97 20.89 34.88
C THR A 227 17.03 19.41 34.43
N TYR A 228 16.73 18.47 35.30
CA TYR A 228 16.61 17.05 34.93
C TYR A 228 15.52 16.83 33.86
N ASP A 229 14.36 17.50 34.01
CA ASP A 229 13.27 17.40 33.03
C ASP A 229 13.65 18.03 31.68
N LEU A 230 14.53 19.06 31.69
CA LEU A 230 15.11 19.64 30.46
C LEU A 230 15.94 18.62 29.68
N GLU A 231 16.86 17.94 30.37
CA GLU A 231 17.71 16.89 29.73
C GLU A 231 16.84 15.77 29.15
N THR A 232 15.80 15.34 29.87
CA THR A 232 14.83 14.37 29.38
C THR A 232 14.13 14.86 28.10
N SER A 233 13.71 16.12 28.06
CA SER A 233 13.03 16.70 26.91
C SER A 233 13.95 16.87 25.69
N ILE A 234 15.26 17.10 25.89
CA ILE A 234 16.26 17.10 24.82
C ILE A 234 16.35 15.71 24.19
N GLY A 235 16.38 14.67 25.02
CA GLY A 235 16.36 13.27 24.56
C GLY A 235 15.07 12.92 23.80
N ASP A 236 13.91 13.34 24.31
CA ASP A 236 12.61 13.11 23.66
C ASP A 236 12.55 13.76 22.25
N GLU A 237 13.11 14.97 22.10
CA GLU A 237 13.17 15.68 20.82
C GLU A 237 14.08 14.94 19.82
N ALA A 238 15.25 14.49 20.26
CA ALA A 238 16.16 13.70 19.45
C ALA A 238 15.50 12.39 18.99
N MET A 239 14.78 11.71 19.87
CA MET A 239 14.02 10.50 19.52
C MET A 239 12.88 10.77 18.52
N ALA A 240 12.21 11.91 18.63
CA ALA A 240 11.17 12.30 17.68
C ALA A 240 11.75 12.56 16.28
N ARG A 241 12.95 13.14 16.18
CA ARG A 241 13.68 13.25 14.90
C ARG A 241 13.99 11.90 14.29
N VAL A 242 14.49 10.94 15.08
CA VAL A 242 14.75 9.58 14.60
C VAL A 242 13.49 8.91 14.05
N ARG A 243 12.34 9.04 14.75
CA ARG A 243 11.05 8.49 14.30
C ARG A 243 10.56 9.12 13.00
N LEU A 244 10.79 10.43 12.80
CA LEU A 244 10.45 11.08 11.53
C LEU A 244 11.30 10.50 10.38
N ARG A 245 12.61 10.34 10.57
CA ARG A 245 13.50 9.74 9.57
C ARG A 245 13.10 8.30 9.23
N GLU A 246 12.76 7.50 10.23
CA GLU A 246 12.22 6.15 10.02
C GLU A 246 10.94 6.18 9.17
N ALA A 247 10.02 7.11 9.44
CA ALA A 247 8.78 7.25 8.66
C ALA A 247 9.06 7.63 7.20
N LEU A 248 10.09 8.44 6.95
CA LEU A 248 10.55 8.83 5.62
C LEU A 248 11.28 7.69 4.88
N GLY A 249 11.72 6.65 5.56
CA GLY A 249 12.60 5.63 5.01
C GLY A 249 14.03 6.13 4.77
N ALA A 250 14.46 7.14 5.54
CA ALA A 250 15.79 7.74 5.51
C ALA A 250 16.71 7.12 6.59
N GLU A 251 18.03 7.29 6.42
CA GLU A 251 18.99 6.82 7.43
C GLU A 251 18.89 7.64 8.72
N PRO A 252 19.13 7.03 9.89
CA PRO A 252 19.07 7.75 11.18
C PRO A 252 20.10 8.88 11.34
N SER A 253 21.18 8.86 10.55
CA SER A 253 22.24 9.85 10.57
C SER A 253 21.92 11.17 9.87
N ASP A 254 20.90 11.19 8.99
CA ASP A 254 20.57 12.39 8.23
C ASP A 254 19.97 13.46 9.12
N GLU A 255 20.52 14.68 9.12
CA GLU A 255 19.94 15.81 9.83
C GLU A 255 18.73 16.33 9.03
N ILE A 256 17.60 16.50 9.72
CA ILE A 256 16.37 17.03 9.11
C ILE A 256 15.88 18.22 9.94
N GLU A 257 15.79 19.38 9.32
CA GLU A 257 15.08 20.51 9.85
C GLU A 257 13.68 20.58 9.25
N VAL A 258 12.69 20.78 10.12
CA VAL A 258 11.27 20.91 9.70
C VAL A 258 10.78 22.34 9.94
N GLU A 259 9.98 22.84 9.02
CA GLU A 259 9.29 24.10 9.21
C GLU A 259 8.09 23.90 10.13
N LYS A 260 7.86 24.86 11.05
CA LYS A 260 6.68 24.83 11.92
C LYS A 260 5.44 25.16 11.08
N PRO A 261 4.31 24.50 11.31
CA PRO A 261 3.08 24.81 10.59
C PRO A 261 2.67 26.27 10.82
N ALA A 262 2.38 26.99 9.75
CA ALA A 262 2.10 28.43 9.76
C ALA A 262 0.82 28.82 10.51
N SER A 263 -0.06 27.90 10.82
CA SER A 263 -1.29 28.09 11.58
C SER A 263 -1.61 26.82 12.36
N THR A 264 -1.93 26.98 13.66
CA THR A 264 -2.79 26.00 14.31
C THR A 264 -4.03 25.89 13.42
N ALA A 265 -4.23 24.74 12.77
CA ALA A 265 -5.47 24.48 12.07
C ALA A 265 -6.59 24.88 13.04
N GLU A 266 -7.26 25.99 12.73
CA GLU A 266 -8.48 26.30 13.46
C GLU A 266 -9.26 24.99 13.46
N ALA A 267 -9.63 24.53 14.64
CA ALA A 267 -10.55 23.43 14.81
C ALA A 267 -11.92 23.88 14.26
N SER A 268 -11.87 24.39 13.02
CA SER A 268 -13.03 24.86 12.27
C SER A 268 -13.96 23.71 12.23
N ALA A 269 -14.91 23.77 13.12
CA ALA A 269 -16.10 22.97 13.26
C ALA A 269 -16.17 21.87 12.20
N VAL A 270 -15.77 20.64 12.56
CA VAL A 270 -16.25 19.47 11.81
C VAL A 270 -17.76 19.48 12.01
N SER A 271 -18.43 20.31 11.21
CA SER A 271 -19.88 20.51 11.22
C SER A 271 -20.63 19.29 10.72
N ASN A 272 -19.91 18.30 10.18
CA ASN A 272 -20.51 17.08 9.65
C ASN A 272 -20.88 16.14 10.81
N SER A 273 -22.08 15.60 10.75
CA SER A 273 -22.48 14.55 11.68
C SER A 273 -21.53 13.34 11.51
N VAL A 274 -21.23 12.65 12.58
CA VAL A 274 -20.36 11.46 12.54
C VAL A 274 -20.91 10.40 11.56
N THR A 275 -22.21 10.29 11.40
CA THR A 275 -22.85 9.43 10.40
C THR A 275 -22.45 9.78 8.97
N ALA A 276 -22.38 11.05 8.62
CA ALA A 276 -21.90 11.50 7.30
C ALA A 276 -20.42 11.15 7.07
N LEU A 277 -19.58 11.26 8.10
CA LEU A 277 -18.17 10.87 8.04
C LEU A 277 -18.02 9.36 7.85
N VAL A 278 -18.81 8.54 8.54
CA VAL A 278 -18.82 7.08 8.38
C VAL A 278 -19.25 6.68 6.96
N GLU A 279 -20.28 7.30 6.40
CA GLU A 279 -20.71 7.01 5.02
C GLU A 279 -19.64 7.46 3.99
N THR A 280 -18.96 8.58 4.24
CA THR A 280 -17.80 8.98 3.45
C THR A 280 -16.68 7.97 3.52
N ALA A 281 -16.32 7.50 4.72
CA ALA A 281 -15.31 6.47 4.92
C ALA A 281 -15.65 5.17 4.18
N LYS A 282 -16.90 4.70 4.28
CA LYS A 282 -17.36 3.50 3.58
C LYS A 282 -17.29 3.60 2.05
N ARG A 283 -17.48 4.80 1.50
CA ARG A 283 -17.43 5.04 0.06
C ARG A 283 -16.00 5.22 -0.45
N ASP A 284 -15.16 5.95 0.30
CA ASP A 284 -13.91 6.51 -0.22
C ASP A 284 -12.67 5.73 0.22
N ARG A 285 -12.77 4.81 1.18
CA ARG A 285 -11.62 4.04 1.66
C ARG A 285 -11.17 2.95 0.69
N PRO A 286 -9.90 2.97 0.25
CA PRO A 286 -9.39 1.99 -0.70
C PRO A 286 -9.35 0.55 -0.15
N ASP A 287 -9.15 0.36 1.16
CA ASP A 287 -9.13 -0.98 1.76
C ASP A 287 -10.50 -1.67 1.65
N LEU A 288 -11.62 -0.97 1.82
CA LEU A 288 -12.95 -1.53 1.58
C LEU A 288 -13.15 -1.93 0.12
N GLN A 289 -12.63 -1.13 -0.82
CA GLN A 289 -12.65 -1.47 -2.25
C GLN A 289 -11.84 -2.74 -2.52
N ALA A 290 -10.67 -2.88 -1.87
CA ALA A 290 -9.85 -4.09 -2.00
C ALA A 290 -10.59 -5.35 -1.53
N PHE A 291 -11.29 -5.31 -0.39
CA PHE A 291 -12.09 -6.44 0.11
C PHE A 291 -13.31 -6.73 -0.78
N ALA A 292 -13.96 -5.70 -1.32
CA ALA A 292 -15.06 -5.88 -2.28
C ALA A 292 -14.57 -6.59 -3.57
N GLU A 293 -13.40 -6.24 -4.07
CA GLU A 293 -12.82 -6.88 -5.25
C GLU A 293 -12.34 -8.32 -4.96
N LYS A 294 -11.86 -8.62 -3.76
CA LYS A 294 -11.59 -10.00 -3.32
C LYS A 294 -12.86 -10.85 -3.32
N LEU A 295 -13.97 -10.31 -2.83
CA LEU A 295 -15.28 -10.98 -2.89
C LEU A 295 -15.71 -11.24 -4.34
N ASN A 296 -15.53 -10.27 -5.24
CA ASN A 296 -15.79 -10.45 -6.67
C ASN A 296 -14.94 -11.57 -7.27
N SER A 297 -13.64 -11.63 -6.91
CA SER A 297 -12.74 -12.72 -7.34
C SER A 297 -13.21 -14.08 -6.86
N ALA A 298 -13.63 -14.23 -5.59
CA ALA A 298 -14.18 -15.47 -5.04
C ALA A 298 -15.48 -15.89 -5.76
N ASN A 299 -16.34 -14.92 -6.13
CA ASN A 299 -17.52 -15.21 -6.95
C ASN A 299 -17.15 -15.76 -8.34
N GLN A 300 -16.09 -15.26 -8.97
CA GLN A 300 -15.59 -15.83 -10.25
C GLN A 300 -14.97 -17.21 -10.05
N ALA A 301 -14.34 -17.49 -8.90
CA ALA A 301 -13.81 -18.82 -8.57
C ALA A 301 -14.93 -19.88 -8.53
N ILE A 302 -16.11 -19.57 -7.98
CA ILE A 302 -17.28 -20.45 -8.04
C ILE A 302 -17.65 -20.79 -9.49
N LYS A 303 -17.67 -19.78 -10.38
CA LYS A 303 -17.99 -20.00 -11.81
C LYS A 303 -16.94 -20.87 -12.48
N THR A 304 -15.68 -20.67 -12.14
CA THR A 304 -14.56 -21.51 -12.61
C THR A 304 -14.74 -22.97 -12.17
N ALA A 305 -15.01 -23.21 -10.89
CA ALA A 305 -15.25 -24.56 -10.36
C ALA A 305 -16.47 -25.23 -11.03
N ARG A 306 -17.56 -24.49 -11.19
CA ARG A 306 -18.78 -24.99 -11.86
C ARG A 306 -18.57 -25.30 -13.34
N SER A 307 -17.65 -24.60 -14.02
CA SER A 307 -17.33 -24.87 -15.43
C SER A 307 -16.68 -26.25 -15.62
N SER A 308 -16.02 -26.81 -14.60
CA SER A 308 -15.39 -28.14 -14.64
C SER A 308 -16.38 -29.31 -14.80
N TYR A 309 -17.69 -29.06 -14.62
CA TYR A 309 -18.75 -30.06 -14.96
C TYR A 309 -19.05 -30.16 -16.45
N ARG A 310 -18.54 -29.22 -17.25
CA ARG A 310 -18.82 -29.15 -18.69
C ARG A 310 -17.63 -29.64 -19.49
N PRO A 311 -17.85 -30.16 -20.73
CA PRO A 311 -16.74 -30.59 -21.57
C PRO A 311 -15.85 -29.43 -22.00
N SER A 312 -14.57 -29.71 -22.34
CA SER A 312 -13.72 -28.82 -23.12
C SER A 312 -13.56 -29.30 -24.55
N VAL A 313 -13.32 -28.34 -25.44
CA VAL A 313 -13.01 -28.59 -26.84
C VAL A 313 -11.65 -27.99 -27.12
N ASP A 314 -10.69 -28.84 -27.41
CA ASP A 314 -9.31 -28.46 -27.61
C ASP A 314 -8.89 -28.81 -29.05
N PHE A 315 -8.14 -27.97 -29.72
CA PHE A 315 -7.44 -28.20 -30.97
C PHE A 315 -6.03 -28.65 -30.64
N GLU A 316 -5.65 -29.80 -31.21
CA GLU A 316 -4.31 -30.35 -31.05
C GLU A 316 -3.71 -30.58 -32.44
N SER A 317 -2.45 -30.19 -32.63
CA SER A 317 -1.71 -30.51 -33.85
C SER A 317 -0.28 -30.84 -33.48
N ASN A 318 0.24 -31.88 -34.10
CA ASN A 318 1.64 -32.30 -33.95
C ASN A 318 2.24 -32.45 -35.35
N ALA A 319 3.44 -31.95 -35.54
CA ALA A 319 4.22 -32.07 -36.76
C ALA A 319 5.67 -32.40 -36.40
N ALA A 320 6.11 -33.60 -36.73
CA ALA A 320 7.40 -34.12 -36.29
C ALA A 320 8.13 -34.89 -37.38
N GLN A 321 9.44 -34.91 -37.30
CA GLN A 321 10.28 -35.84 -38.04
C GLN A 321 10.59 -37.03 -37.15
N GLN A 322 10.24 -38.19 -37.61
CA GLN A 322 10.51 -39.47 -36.92
C GLN A 322 11.52 -40.27 -37.69
N SER A 323 12.60 -40.65 -37.02
CA SER A 323 13.62 -41.57 -37.55
C SER A 323 13.56 -42.85 -36.76
N ILE A 324 13.50 -43.96 -37.48
CA ILE A 324 13.44 -45.31 -36.94
C ILE A 324 14.63 -46.11 -37.48
N TRP A 325 15.28 -46.87 -36.62
CA TRP A 325 16.36 -47.78 -36.97
C TRP A 325 15.99 -49.22 -36.69
N PRO A 326 16.60 -50.20 -37.41
CA PRO A 326 16.41 -51.59 -37.07
C PRO A 326 17.02 -51.90 -35.71
N SER A 327 16.31 -52.65 -34.87
CA SER A 327 16.88 -53.16 -33.64
C SER A 327 17.82 -54.33 -33.91
N MET A 328 18.70 -54.65 -32.94
CA MET A 328 19.55 -55.85 -33.06
C MET A 328 18.75 -57.16 -33.14
N SER A 329 17.55 -57.17 -32.61
CA SER A 329 16.61 -58.31 -32.64
C SER A 329 15.87 -58.46 -33.98
N GLN A 330 15.84 -57.41 -34.81
CA GLN A 330 15.13 -57.38 -36.11
C GLN A 330 15.93 -56.60 -37.17
N PRO A 331 17.08 -57.09 -37.60
CA PRO A 331 17.92 -56.39 -38.56
C PRO A 331 17.34 -56.25 -39.95
N SER A 332 16.23 -56.94 -40.24
CA SER A 332 15.53 -56.89 -41.53
C SER A 332 14.64 -55.68 -41.73
N LEU A 333 14.42 -54.89 -40.68
CA LEU A 333 13.73 -53.58 -40.78
C LEU A 333 14.72 -52.55 -41.28
N GLY A 334 14.36 -51.81 -42.31
CA GLY A 334 15.19 -50.73 -42.85
C GLY A 334 15.14 -49.45 -42.00
N ASN A 335 16.21 -48.65 -42.12
CA ASN A 335 16.16 -47.29 -41.58
C ASN A 335 15.13 -46.44 -42.36
N THR A 336 14.35 -45.68 -41.64
CA THR A 336 13.45 -44.75 -42.28
C THR A 336 13.39 -43.45 -41.48
N THR A 337 13.33 -42.33 -42.23
CA THR A 337 13.11 -40.99 -41.66
C THR A 337 11.96 -40.38 -42.43
N GLN A 338 10.86 -40.13 -41.73
CA GLN A 338 9.60 -39.66 -42.31
C GLN A 338 9.06 -38.45 -41.51
N PHE A 339 8.39 -37.58 -42.24
CA PHE A 339 7.58 -36.52 -41.63
C PHE A 339 6.23 -37.09 -41.25
N VAL A 340 5.89 -36.97 -39.97
CA VAL A 340 4.62 -37.44 -39.40
C VAL A 340 3.86 -36.26 -38.85
N TRP A 341 2.56 -36.22 -39.03
CA TRP A 341 1.73 -35.15 -38.51
C TRP A 341 0.35 -35.65 -38.14
N ASN A 342 -0.23 -35.01 -37.18
CA ASN A 342 -1.65 -35.15 -36.87
C ASN A 342 -2.26 -33.78 -36.62
N VAL A 343 -3.54 -33.66 -36.96
CA VAL A 343 -4.37 -32.49 -36.66
C VAL A 343 -5.72 -33.00 -36.22
N GLY A 344 -6.21 -32.47 -35.11
CA GLY A 344 -7.48 -32.97 -34.58
C GLY A 344 -8.15 -31.96 -33.63
N VAL A 345 -9.42 -32.23 -33.38
CA VAL A 345 -10.20 -31.57 -32.33
C VAL A 345 -10.58 -32.64 -31.31
N LYS A 346 -10.25 -32.38 -30.07
CA LYS A 346 -10.48 -33.29 -28.95
C LYS A 346 -11.57 -32.75 -28.05
N LEU A 347 -12.60 -33.51 -27.83
CA LEU A 347 -13.61 -33.24 -26.81
C LEU A 347 -13.25 -34.05 -25.56
N ARG A 348 -13.04 -33.33 -24.44
CA ARG A 348 -12.81 -33.96 -23.14
C ARG A 348 -13.98 -33.67 -22.22
N TRP A 349 -14.66 -34.73 -21.79
CA TRP A 349 -15.71 -34.64 -20.78
C TRP A 349 -15.50 -35.69 -19.70
N GLU A 350 -15.23 -35.21 -18.53
CA GLU A 350 -15.02 -36.08 -17.38
C GLU A 350 -16.38 -36.45 -16.77
N LEU A 351 -16.81 -37.70 -16.96
CA LEU A 351 -18.13 -38.17 -16.52
C LEU A 351 -18.17 -38.47 -15.02
N SER A 352 -17.06 -38.98 -14.46
CA SER A 352 -16.93 -39.28 -13.03
C SER A 352 -15.50 -39.02 -12.56
N ASP A 353 -15.34 -38.38 -11.41
CA ASP A 353 -14.08 -38.00 -10.78
C ASP A 353 -14.06 -38.34 -9.28
N GLY A 354 -14.93 -39.27 -8.85
CA GLY A 354 -15.04 -39.63 -7.42
C GLY A 354 -15.57 -38.51 -6.52
N GLY A 355 -16.21 -37.50 -7.11
CA GLY A 355 -16.78 -36.35 -6.35
C GLY A 355 -15.84 -35.17 -6.19
N ALA A 356 -14.67 -35.15 -6.86
CA ALA A 356 -13.70 -34.05 -6.77
C ALA A 356 -14.33 -32.71 -7.16
N ARG A 357 -15.00 -32.61 -8.31
CA ARG A 357 -15.65 -31.37 -8.78
C ARG A 357 -16.73 -30.83 -7.82
N ARG A 358 -17.49 -31.77 -7.17
CA ARG A 358 -18.47 -31.37 -6.17
C ARG A 358 -17.79 -30.68 -5.00
N ASN A 359 -16.71 -31.25 -4.49
CA ASN A 359 -15.97 -30.69 -3.38
C ASN A 359 -15.26 -29.39 -3.77
N GLU A 360 -14.72 -29.27 -5.00
CA GLU A 360 -14.19 -28.00 -5.53
C GLU A 360 -15.22 -26.86 -5.50
N VAL A 361 -16.45 -27.11 -5.92
CA VAL A 361 -17.53 -26.12 -5.85
C VAL A 361 -17.85 -25.76 -4.41
N LEU A 362 -17.95 -26.74 -3.51
CA LEU A 362 -18.22 -26.51 -2.08
C LEU A 362 -17.10 -25.68 -1.41
N VAL A 363 -15.83 -25.95 -1.77
CA VAL A 363 -14.68 -25.15 -1.32
C VAL A 363 -14.82 -23.73 -1.82
N ALA A 364 -15.01 -23.51 -3.12
CA ALA A 364 -15.17 -22.17 -3.70
C ALA A 364 -16.36 -21.40 -3.10
N GLU A 365 -17.48 -22.06 -2.82
CA GLU A 365 -18.62 -21.47 -2.13
C GLU A 365 -18.31 -21.11 -0.68
N SER A 366 -17.49 -21.90 0.01
CA SER A 366 -17.02 -21.59 1.37
C SER A 366 -16.07 -20.39 1.37
N GLU A 367 -15.12 -20.35 0.44
CA GLU A 367 -14.20 -19.20 0.25
C GLU A 367 -14.96 -17.92 -0.07
N HIS A 368 -16.01 -17.99 -0.88
CA HIS A 368 -16.88 -16.83 -1.15
C HIS A 368 -17.60 -16.35 0.12
N ARG A 369 -18.15 -17.27 0.93
CA ARG A 369 -18.77 -16.89 2.22
C ARG A 369 -17.75 -16.26 3.18
N GLN A 370 -16.53 -16.82 3.23
CA GLN A 370 -15.44 -16.26 4.02
C GLN A 370 -15.11 -14.83 3.55
N ALA A 371 -14.91 -14.60 2.25
CA ALA A 371 -14.64 -13.27 1.72
C ALA A 371 -15.78 -12.26 1.99
N ALA A 372 -17.03 -12.72 2.04
CA ALA A 372 -18.18 -11.87 2.39
C ALA A 372 -18.14 -11.43 3.87
N GLU A 373 -17.79 -12.35 4.78
CA GLU A 373 -17.65 -12.00 6.20
C GLU A 373 -16.40 -11.15 6.47
N GLU A 374 -15.28 -11.37 5.76
CA GLU A 374 -14.10 -10.49 5.83
C GLU A 374 -14.44 -9.05 5.39
N LEU A 375 -15.23 -8.88 4.33
CA LEU A 375 -15.72 -7.56 3.91
C LEU A 375 -16.63 -6.93 4.97
N ARG A 376 -17.48 -7.72 5.62
CA ARG A 376 -18.34 -7.24 6.69
C ARG A 376 -17.53 -6.80 7.89
N GLU A 377 -16.59 -7.64 8.36
CA GLU A 377 -15.67 -7.31 9.45
C GLU A 377 -14.92 -6.01 9.17
N LYS A 378 -14.42 -5.84 7.93
CA LYS A 378 -13.72 -4.61 7.54
C LYS A 378 -14.63 -3.38 7.55
N ARG A 379 -15.90 -3.50 7.20
CA ARG A 379 -16.88 -2.41 7.30
C ARG A 379 -17.15 -2.01 8.75
N ASP A 380 -17.24 -2.99 9.64
CA ASP A 380 -17.44 -2.75 11.07
C ASP A 380 -16.21 -2.10 11.70
N GLU A 381 -15.00 -2.53 11.31
CA GLU A 381 -13.73 -1.92 11.69
C GLU A 381 -13.67 -0.45 11.26
N VAL A 382 -13.95 -0.15 9.98
CA VAL A 382 -13.98 1.22 9.43
C VAL A 382 -14.95 2.11 10.18
N THR A 383 -16.12 1.58 10.50
CA THR A 383 -17.13 2.30 11.29
C THR A 383 -16.60 2.64 12.67
N ARG A 384 -16.00 1.65 13.37
CA ARG A 384 -15.42 1.85 14.71
C ARG A 384 -14.25 2.84 14.68
N GLU A 385 -13.33 2.71 13.73
CA GLU A 385 -12.19 3.62 13.59
C GLU A 385 -12.64 5.07 13.38
N THR A 386 -13.60 5.30 12.50
CA THR A 386 -14.12 6.64 12.19
C THR A 386 -14.82 7.25 13.40
N TRP A 387 -15.64 6.46 14.13
CA TRP A 387 -16.25 6.91 15.39
C TRP A 387 -15.22 7.28 16.45
N THR A 388 -14.21 6.43 16.62
CA THR A 388 -13.14 6.64 17.61
C THR A 388 -12.37 7.92 17.27
N ALA A 389 -11.96 8.10 16.02
CA ALA A 389 -11.24 9.29 15.57
C ALA A 389 -12.07 10.58 15.75
N TYR A 390 -13.36 10.53 15.44
CA TYR A 390 -14.27 11.67 15.67
C TYR A 390 -14.37 12.05 17.14
N LEU A 391 -14.52 11.05 18.05
CA LEU A 391 -14.60 11.30 19.48
C LEU A 391 -13.29 11.86 20.03
N GLN A 392 -12.15 11.34 19.57
CA GLN A 392 -10.83 11.83 19.96
C GLN A 392 -10.63 13.27 19.51
N PHE A 393 -10.97 13.61 18.27
CA PHE A 393 -10.89 14.99 17.78
C PHE A 393 -11.77 15.95 18.59
N ARG A 394 -13.03 15.56 18.83
CA ARG A 394 -13.96 16.40 19.61
C ARG A 394 -13.49 16.60 21.06
N THR A 395 -12.90 15.57 21.65
CA THR A 395 -12.33 15.65 23.01
C THR A 395 -11.10 16.55 23.02
N ALA A 396 -10.18 16.38 22.06
CA ALA A 396 -8.98 17.19 21.95
C ALA A 396 -9.29 18.68 21.75
N ALA A 397 -10.28 19.01 20.92
CA ALA A 397 -10.71 20.40 20.72
C ALA A 397 -11.19 21.07 22.02
N ARG A 398 -11.99 20.36 22.83
CA ARG A 398 -12.45 20.88 24.13
C ARG A 398 -11.32 20.98 25.16
N GLN A 399 -10.39 20.00 25.14
CA GLN A 399 -9.21 20.05 26.01
C GLN A 399 -8.30 21.23 25.66
N GLN A 400 -8.17 21.60 24.38
CA GLN A 400 -7.39 22.76 23.97
C GLN A 400 -7.99 24.06 24.52
N GLU A 401 -9.30 24.26 24.44
CA GLU A 401 -9.99 25.42 24.99
C GLU A 401 -9.79 25.52 26.53
N ALA A 402 -9.94 24.40 27.23
CA ALA A 402 -9.71 24.33 28.66
C ALA A 402 -8.25 24.58 29.05
N ALA A 403 -7.28 24.04 28.28
CA ALA A 403 -5.85 24.22 28.53
C ALA A 403 -5.40 25.69 28.34
N GLN A 404 -5.93 26.39 27.35
CA GLN A 404 -5.68 27.82 27.14
C GLN A 404 -6.18 28.66 28.31
N SER A 405 -7.38 28.36 28.81
CA SER A 405 -7.94 29.03 29.97
C SER A 405 -7.12 28.75 31.25
N LEU A 406 -6.68 27.48 31.41
CA LEU A 406 -5.81 27.08 32.52
C LEU A 406 -4.48 27.80 32.50
N LEU A 407 -3.83 27.90 31.32
CA LEU A 407 -2.54 28.58 31.15
C LEU A 407 -2.66 30.05 31.49
N ALA A 408 -3.71 30.75 31.03
CA ALA A 408 -3.93 32.15 31.33
C ALA A 408 -4.11 32.39 32.83
N ALA A 409 -4.92 31.59 33.50
CA ALA A 409 -5.16 31.69 34.96
C ALA A 409 -3.90 31.39 35.77
N ALA A 410 -3.16 30.32 35.41
CA ALA A 410 -1.94 29.91 36.09
C ALA A 410 -0.81 30.94 35.93
N THR A 411 -0.69 31.58 34.78
CA THR A 411 0.27 32.65 34.52
C THR A 411 0.00 33.86 35.45
N THR A 412 -1.25 34.31 35.48
CA THR A 412 -1.65 35.42 36.35
C THR A 412 -1.45 35.09 37.84
N SER A 413 -1.75 33.85 38.25
CA SER A 413 -1.56 33.39 39.63
C SER A 413 -0.10 33.33 40.03
N TYR A 414 0.80 32.87 39.15
CA TYR A 414 2.23 32.84 39.42
C TYR A 414 2.79 34.25 39.54
N ASP A 415 2.49 35.17 38.61
CA ASP A 415 2.98 36.56 38.63
C ASP A 415 2.55 37.26 39.91
N ALA A 416 1.29 37.16 40.30
CA ALA A 416 0.78 37.72 41.55
C ALA A 416 1.43 37.11 42.81
N SER A 417 1.72 35.78 42.76
CA SER A 417 2.37 35.07 43.88
C SER A 417 3.86 35.48 44.03
N LEU A 418 4.55 35.68 42.90
CA LEU A 418 5.95 36.11 42.86
C LEU A 418 6.09 37.52 43.45
N ASP A 419 5.22 38.45 43.04
CA ASP A 419 5.22 39.80 43.58
C ASP A 419 4.88 39.83 45.08
N ALA A 420 3.83 39.11 45.50
CA ALA A 420 3.48 39.00 46.92
C ALA A 420 4.60 38.39 47.76
N TYR A 421 5.34 37.41 47.23
CA TYR A 421 6.51 36.84 47.91
C TYR A 421 7.66 37.87 48.01
N ARG A 422 7.96 38.62 46.95
CA ARG A 422 8.97 39.66 46.95
C ARG A 422 8.69 40.73 48.00
N TYR A 423 7.43 41.11 48.21
CA TYR A 423 7.02 42.06 49.26
C TYR A 423 6.87 41.41 50.65
N GLY A 424 7.08 40.11 50.80
CA GLY A 424 7.00 39.39 52.07
C GLY A 424 5.58 39.14 52.55
N VAL A 425 4.57 39.23 51.67
CA VAL A 425 3.13 38.97 52.00
C VAL A 425 2.80 37.50 51.88
N LYS A 426 3.44 36.74 51.00
CA LYS A 426 3.30 35.29 50.86
C LYS A 426 4.56 34.52 51.24
N ASN A 427 4.44 33.25 51.58
CA ASN A 427 5.55 32.39 51.86
C ASN A 427 6.07 31.70 50.60
N LEU A 428 7.24 31.02 50.67
CA LEU A 428 7.83 30.31 49.51
C LEU A 428 6.98 29.16 49.05
N VAL A 429 6.29 28.45 49.92
CA VAL A 429 5.44 27.27 49.58
C VAL A 429 4.32 27.66 48.62
N ASP A 430 3.68 28.82 48.88
CA ASP A 430 2.63 29.37 48.02
C ASP A 430 3.18 29.72 46.62
N LEU A 431 4.41 30.30 46.56
CA LEU A 431 5.06 30.61 45.28
C LEU A 431 5.45 29.37 44.49
N VAL A 432 6.06 28.36 45.12
CA VAL A 432 6.45 27.10 44.49
C VAL A 432 5.22 26.32 44.04
N THR A 433 4.10 26.41 44.79
CA THR A 433 2.84 25.82 44.36
C THR A 433 2.30 26.48 43.09
N ALA A 434 2.29 27.82 43.03
CA ALA A 434 1.87 28.54 41.82
C ALA A 434 2.81 28.29 40.62
N GLU A 435 4.12 28.17 40.85
CA GLU A 435 5.12 27.78 39.85
C GLU A 435 4.82 26.39 39.26
N SER A 436 4.56 25.40 40.13
CA SER A 436 4.22 24.05 39.71
C SER A 436 2.92 23.99 38.86
N GLN A 437 1.92 24.79 39.28
CA GLN A 437 0.67 24.93 38.51
C GLN A 437 0.90 25.56 37.14
N LEU A 438 1.74 26.61 37.04
CA LEU A 438 2.12 27.23 35.79
C LEU A 438 2.89 26.26 34.88
N ALA A 439 3.83 25.49 35.44
CA ALA A 439 4.57 24.48 34.70
C ALA A 439 3.63 23.40 34.09
N GLN A 440 2.72 22.90 34.91
CA GLN A 440 1.70 21.91 34.45
C GLN A 440 0.79 22.50 33.37
N ALA A 441 0.34 23.76 33.54
CA ALA A 441 -0.51 24.43 32.56
C ALA A 441 0.18 24.67 31.21
N ARG A 442 1.47 25.04 31.19
CA ARG A 442 2.27 25.17 29.97
C ARG A 442 2.40 23.83 29.22
N LEU A 443 2.68 22.76 29.94
CA LEU A 443 2.79 21.44 29.33
C LEU A 443 1.43 20.93 28.83
N ALA A 444 0.35 21.19 29.58
CA ALA A 444 -1.01 20.82 29.17
C ALA A 444 -1.43 21.55 27.88
N ASP A 445 -1.08 22.84 27.72
CA ASP A 445 -1.38 23.61 26.51
C ASP A 445 -0.65 23.05 25.28
N VAL A 446 0.66 22.76 25.39
CA VAL A 446 1.42 22.12 24.32
C VAL A 446 0.82 20.76 23.93
N GLN A 447 0.48 19.95 24.93
CA GLN A 447 -0.11 18.62 24.69
C GLN A 447 -1.50 18.71 24.04
N ALA A 448 -2.34 19.66 24.49
CA ALA A 448 -3.68 19.84 23.95
C ALA A 448 -3.64 20.31 22.48
N ARG A 449 -2.76 21.24 22.13
CA ARG A 449 -2.54 21.67 20.73
C ARG A 449 -2.09 20.51 19.85
N SER A 450 -1.14 19.73 20.32
CA SER A 450 -0.68 18.52 19.63
C SER A 450 -1.79 17.50 19.41
N ALA A 451 -2.62 17.29 20.44
CA ALA A 451 -3.74 16.35 20.38
C ALA A 451 -4.79 16.74 19.33
N VAL A 452 -5.06 18.04 19.15
CA VAL A 452 -5.95 18.52 18.08
C VAL A 452 -5.36 18.26 16.71
N LEU A 453 -4.08 18.58 16.48
CA LEU A 453 -3.42 18.36 15.20
C LEU A 453 -3.40 16.88 14.83
N THR A 454 -2.95 16.02 15.73
CA THR A 454 -2.85 14.58 15.47
C THR A 454 -4.22 13.90 15.31
N SER A 455 -5.23 14.30 16.09
CA SER A 455 -6.58 13.75 15.96
C SER A 455 -7.29 14.23 14.69
N SER A 456 -7.04 15.46 14.22
CA SER A 456 -7.57 15.96 12.95
C SER A 456 -7.03 15.16 11.76
N VAL A 457 -5.73 14.86 11.75
CA VAL A 457 -5.08 14.03 10.76
C VAL A 457 -5.60 12.59 10.81
N THR A 458 -5.76 12.04 12.01
CA THR A 458 -6.33 10.71 12.20
C THR A 458 -7.75 10.62 11.63
N LEU A 459 -8.57 11.64 11.84
CA LEU A 459 -9.91 11.72 11.27
C LEU A 459 -9.88 11.77 9.75
N GLY A 460 -8.99 12.57 9.15
CA GLY A 460 -8.76 12.61 7.69
C GLY A 460 -8.32 11.27 7.12
N TYR A 461 -7.43 10.58 7.82
CA TYR A 461 -6.96 9.23 7.43
C TYR A 461 -8.05 8.16 7.52
N THR A 462 -8.85 8.16 8.61
CA THR A 462 -9.94 7.17 8.79
C THR A 462 -11.10 7.37 7.82
N THR A 463 -11.31 8.60 7.33
CA THR A 463 -12.30 8.90 6.28
C THR A 463 -11.78 8.69 4.85
N GLY A 464 -10.47 8.36 4.68
CA GLY A 464 -9.87 8.14 3.36
C GLY A 464 -9.52 9.43 2.60
N ASN A 465 -9.58 10.60 3.24
CA ASN A 465 -9.40 11.91 2.60
C ASN A 465 -8.04 12.57 2.86
N LEU A 466 -7.08 11.86 3.47
CA LEU A 466 -5.80 12.46 3.89
C LEU A 466 -5.00 13.10 2.75
N LEU A 467 -5.03 12.50 1.55
CA LEU A 467 -4.28 12.95 0.36
C LEU A 467 -5.17 13.61 -0.70
N ARG A 468 -6.45 13.82 -0.43
CA ARG A 468 -7.29 14.59 -1.35
C ARG A 468 -7.09 16.08 -1.09
N PRO A 469 -6.74 16.89 -2.11
CA PRO A 469 -6.77 18.33 -1.96
C PRO A 469 -8.18 18.71 -1.49
N ARG A 470 -8.28 19.53 -0.44
CA ARG A 470 -9.57 20.15 -0.08
C ARG A 470 -10.10 20.81 -1.34
N PRO A 471 -11.34 20.56 -1.76
CA PRO A 471 -11.93 21.41 -2.77
C PRO A 471 -11.86 22.84 -2.24
N GLU A 472 -10.97 23.65 -2.80
CA GLU A 472 -11.04 25.09 -2.60
C GLU A 472 -12.48 25.47 -2.86
N VAL A 473 -13.10 26.15 -1.89
CA VAL A 473 -14.38 26.78 -2.09
C VAL A 473 -14.16 27.74 -3.26
N MET A 474 -14.48 27.27 -4.47
CA MET A 474 -14.40 28.15 -5.64
C MET A 474 -15.26 29.37 -5.32
N PRO A 475 -14.70 30.58 -5.38
CA PRO A 475 -15.51 31.76 -5.25
C PRO A 475 -16.57 31.70 -6.36
N THR A 476 -17.83 31.65 -5.95
CA THR A 476 -19.01 31.60 -6.80
C THR A 476 -19.17 32.92 -7.55
N THR A 477 -18.21 33.28 -8.40
CA THR A 477 -18.33 34.43 -9.30
C THR A 477 -17.45 34.26 -10.52
N ILE A 478 -17.79 33.27 -11.35
CA ILE A 478 -17.40 33.34 -12.76
C ILE A 478 -18.49 34.16 -13.44
N LYS A 479 -18.23 35.48 -13.60
CA LYS A 479 -18.91 36.28 -14.59
C LYS A 479 -18.72 35.57 -15.94
N GLN A 480 -19.80 35.02 -16.48
CA GLN A 480 -19.81 34.58 -17.88
C GLN A 480 -19.39 35.76 -18.77
N PRO A 481 -18.38 35.60 -19.65
CA PRO A 481 -18.13 36.59 -20.67
C PRO A 481 -19.37 36.69 -21.57
N ALA A 482 -19.87 37.89 -21.75
CA ALA A 482 -20.96 38.21 -22.66
C ALA A 482 -20.58 37.68 -24.06
N LEU A 483 -21.44 36.84 -24.62
CA LEU A 483 -21.37 36.45 -26.04
C LEU A 483 -21.50 37.71 -26.90
N PRO A 484 -20.63 37.93 -27.90
CA PRO A 484 -20.77 39.04 -28.84
C PRO A 484 -22.05 38.89 -29.62
N GLY A 485 -22.84 39.97 -29.65
CA GLY A 485 -24.11 40.04 -30.37
C GLY A 485 -23.91 39.69 -31.85
N LYS A 486 -24.78 38.83 -32.36
CA LYS A 486 -25.00 38.68 -33.79
C LYS A 486 -25.73 39.94 -34.28
N ASP A 487 -25.03 40.78 -34.98
CA ASP A 487 -25.61 41.81 -35.83
C ASP A 487 -26.46 41.14 -36.90
N ALA A 488 -27.72 41.52 -36.90
CA ALA A 488 -28.65 41.26 -38.00
C ALA A 488 -28.48 42.31 -39.05
N SER A 489 -28.06 41.91 -40.23
CA SER A 489 -28.28 42.63 -41.51
C SER A 489 -28.29 41.58 -42.61
N ASP A 490 -29.44 41.22 -43.12
CA ASP A 490 -30.09 41.74 -44.34
C ASP A 490 -29.34 41.37 -45.63
N HIS A 491 -29.98 40.59 -46.42
CA HIS A 491 -30.28 40.67 -47.85
C HIS A 491 -30.57 39.28 -48.45
N SER A 492 -31.81 39.11 -48.76
CA SER A 492 -32.48 38.76 -50.05
C SER A 492 -31.57 38.20 -51.14
N ASP A 493 -32.19 37.24 -51.83
CA ASP A 493 -32.14 36.81 -53.21
C ASP A 493 -31.38 35.50 -53.54
N PHE A 494 -32.21 34.67 -54.09
CA PHE A 494 -32.14 33.44 -54.89
C PHE A 494 -32.22 32.12 -54.12
#